data_c89e493c56618d5725cb325c073c8cd7
#
_entry.id   c89e493c56618d5725cb325c073c8cd7
#
_cell.length_a   1.000
_cell.length_b   1.000
_cell.length_c   1.000
_cell.angle_alpha   90.00
_cell.angle_beta   90.00
_cell.angle_gamma   90.00
#
_symmetry.space_group_name_H-M   'P 1'
#
loop_
_entity.id
_entity.type
_entity.pdbx_description
1 polymer ?
#
loop_
_entity_poly.entity_id
_entity_poly.type
_entity_poly.pdbx_seq_one_letter_code
_entity_poly.pdbx_strand_id
1 'polypeptide(L)'
;RGALAAFHNYEKDGQDLGFTMFAADLETAQALLALIPPKPSFITVHEALYRDELEKRFGFTRLNPCWQLGWLRTTPPPLPDAAADIRQLDQSHLPDVLANYTLTDEEYLSWLIARGELYGAFDGGTLMAFIGRHAEGSVGLLEVLPPYRRRGLATLLQSYMIGLELSH
;
A
#
# COMPACT_ATOMS: atom_id res chain seq x y z
N ARG A 1 -19.96 -0.60 -16.42
CA ARG A 1 -19.03 0.50 -16.18
C ARG A 1 -17.78 -0.04 -15.53
N GLY A 2 -16.59 0.49 -15.89
CA GLY A 2 -15.34 0.06 -15.29
C GLY A 2 -14.24 1.09 -15.50
N ALA A 3 -13.12 0.87 -14.81
CA ALA A 3 -11.91 1.65 -14.92
C ALA A 3 -10.70 0.73 -14.80
N LEU A 4 -9.66 1.04 -15.56
CA LEU A 4 -8.35 0.40 -15.49
C LEU A 4 -7.30 1.50 -15.40
N ALA A 5 -6.43 1.42 -14.42
CA ALA A 5 -5.26 2.27 -14.30
C ALA A 5 -4.00 1.40 -14.34
N ALA A 6 -2.98 1.90 -15.03
CA ALA A 6 -1.65 1.30 -15.04
C ALA A 6 -0.70 2.19 -14.25
N PHE A 7 0.21 1.59 -13.52
CA PHE A 7 1.24 2.29 -12.77
C PHE A 7 2.57 1.53 -12.91
N HIS A 8 3.66 2.27 -12.82
CA HIS A 8 4.96 1.64 -12.72
C HIS A 8 5.10 1.02 -11.34
N ASN A 9 5.15 -0.32 -11.31
CA ASN A 9 5.54 -1.02 -10.10
C ASN A 9 7.05 -0.84 -9.90
N TYR A 10 7.52 -1.10 -8.67
CA TYR A 10 8.93 -1.11 -8.38
C TYR A 10 9.60 -2.24 -9.15
N GLU A 11 10.43 -1.92 -10.13
CA GLU A 11 11.45 -2.83 -10.68
C GLU A 11 12.63 -2.11 -11.31
N LYS A 12 13.75 -2.85 -11.38
CA LYS A 12 15.08 -2.37 -11.78
C LYS A 12 15.13 -1.73 -13.17
N ASP A 13 14.20 -2.04 -14.06
CA ASP A 13 14.22 -1.61 -15.46
C ASP A 13 13.05 -0.71 -15.88
N GLY A 14 12.18 -0.32 -14.94
CA GLY A 14 11.03 0.54 -15.24
C GLY A 14 10.00 -0.06 -16.22
N GLN A 15 10.10 -1.36 -16.51
CA GLN A 15 9.22 -2.06 -17.44
C GLN A 15 8.08 -2.82 -16.75
N ASP A 16 8.12 -2.89 -15.43
CA ASP A 16 7.14 -3.66 -14.66
C ASP A 16 5.89 -2.83 -14.39
N LEU A 17 4.81 -3.19 -15.07
CA LEU A 17 3.53 -2.52 -14.93
C LEU A 17 2.62 -3.28 -13.97
N GLY A 18 2.23 -2.60 -12.91
CA GLY A 18 1.09 -2.95 -12.09
C GLY A 18 -0.19 -2.34 -12.62
N PHE A 19 -1.31 -2.97 -12.29
CA PHE A 19 -2.62 -2.52 -12.70
C PHE A 19 -3.59 -2.53 -11.53
N THR A 20 -4.49 -1.56 -11.50
CA THR A 20 -5.68 -1.60 -10.66
C THR A 20 -6.92 -1.52 -11.53
N MET A 21 -7.92 -2.36 -11.25
CA MET A 21 -9.11 -2.48 -12.06
C MET A 21 -10.37 -2.50 -11.20
N PHE A 22 -11.36 -1.75 -11.64
CA PHE A 22 -12.74 -1.84 -11.21
C PHE A 22 -13.63 -2.18 -12.41
N ALA A 23 -14.55 -3.11 -12.25
CA ALA A 23 -15.57 -3.42 -13.25
C ALA A 23 -16.88 -3.77 -12.55
N ALA A 24 -17.99 -3.26 -13.08
CA ALA A 24 -19.33 -3.49 -12.50
C ALA A 24 -19.91 -4.86 -12.87
N ASP A 25 -19.35 -5.53 -13.87
CA ASP A 25 -19.80 -6.82 -14.37
C ASP A 25 -18.65 -7.57 -15.08
N LEU A 26 -18.86 -8.86 -15.34
CA LEU A 26 -17.85 -9.73 -15.91
C LEU A 26 -17.49 -9.35 -17.36
N GLU A 27 -18.43 -8.90 -18.16
CA GLU A 27 -18.18 -8.47 -19.55
C GLU A 27 -17.24 -7.27 -19.56
N THR A 28 -17.52 -6.26 -18.72
CA THR A 28 -16.63 -5.10 -18.56
C THR A 28 -15.25 -5.53 -18.05
N ALA A 29 -15.19 -6.46 -17.09
CA ALA A 29 -13.92 -6.97 -16.58
C ALA A 29 -13.09 -7.63 -17.70
N GLN A 30 -13.69 -8.51 -18.49
CA GLN A 30 -13.02 -9.19 -19.60
C GLN A 30 -12.50 -8.19 -20.65
N ALA A 31 -13.29 -7.17 -20.98
CA ALA A 31 -12.86 -6.11 -21.89
C ALA A 31 -11.66 -5.32 -21.35
N LEU A 32 -11.65 -4.98 -20.07
CA LEU A 32 -10.52 -4.28 -19.44
C LEU A 32 -9.28 -5.18 -19.32
N LEU A 33 -9.46 -6.43 -18.92
CA LEU A 33 -8.35 -7.39 -18.86
C LEU A 33 -7.69 -7.62 -20.23
N ALA A 34 -8.45 -7.49 -21.32
CA ALA A 34 -7.90 -7.60 -22.67
C ALA A 34 -6.88 -6.51 -23.02
N LEU A 35 -6.92 -5.37 -22.32
CA LEU A 35 -5.97 -4.25 -22.50
C LEU A 35 -4.66 -4.46 -21.72
N ILE A 36 -4.63 -5.40 -20.77
CA ILE A 36 -3.45 -5.67 -19.94
C ILE A 36 -2.47 -6.55 -20.73
N PRO A 37 -1.16 -6.22 -20.75
CA PRO A 37 -0.14 -7.05 -21.35
C PRO A 37 -0.10 -8.48 -20.79
N PRO A 38 0.48 -9.46 -21.50
CA PRO A 38 0.46 -10.87 -21.09
C PRO A 38 1.14 -11.20 -19.75
N LYS A 39 2.04 -10.34 -19.27
CA LYS A 39 2.84 -10.57 -18.05
C LYS A 39 2.83 -9.33 -17.16
N PRO A 40 1.70 -8.97 -16.57
CA PRO A 40 1.70 -7.93 -15.56
C PRO A 40 2.36 -8.45 -14.27
N SER A 41 3.07 -7.61 -13.56
CA SER A 41 3.69 -7.99 -12.29
C SER A 41 2.65 -8.13 -11.18
N PHE A 42 1.63 -7.29 -11.26
CA PHE A 42 0.64 -7.15 -10.21
C PHE A 42 -0.69 -6.65 -10.76
N ILE A 43 -1.80 -7.20 -10.28
CA ILE A 43 -3.14 -6.68 -10.57
C ILE A 43 -3.95 -6.60 -9.29
N THR A 44 -4.44 -5.41 -8.94
CA THR A 44 -5.45 -5.23 -7.90
C THR A 44 -6.83 -5.20 -8.51
N VAL A 45 -7.73 -6.00 -7.97
CA VAL A 45 -9.15 -6.00 -8.33
C VAL A 45 -10.00 -5.80 -7.09
N HIS A 46 -11.16 -5.15 -7.26
CA HIS A 46 -12.05 -4.83 -6.14
C HIS A 46 -13.12 -5.91 -5.89
N GLU A 47 -13.19 -6.92 -6.77
CA GLU A 47 -14.18 -7.98 -6.69
C GLU A 47 -13.56 -9.37 -6.84
N ALA A 48 -13.89 -10.27 -5.94
CA ALA A 48 -13.43 -11.65 -6.00
C ALA A 48 -13.95 -12.42 -7.25
N LEU A 49 -15.01 -11.91 -7.86
CA LEU A 49 -15.65 -12.46 -9.09
C LEU A 49 -14.65 -12.64 -10.25
N TYR A 50 -13.59 -11.87 -10.31
CA TYR A 50 -12.64 -11.91 -11.44
C TYR A 50 -11.45 -12.83 -11.22
N ARG A 51 -11.40 -13.52 -10.10
CA ARG A 51 -10.28 -14.39 -9.73
C ARG A 51 -9.98 -15.43 -10.80
N ASP A 52 -10.98 -16.19 -11.23
CA ASP A 52 -10.81 -17.28 -12.18
C ASP A 52 -10.32 -16.77 -13.55
N GLU A 53 -10.78 -15.60 -13.98
CA GLU A 53 -10.32 -14.95 -15.21
C GLU A 53 -8.86 -14.49 -15.11
N LEU A 54 -8.45 -13.98 -13.94
CA LEU A 54 -7.06 -13.56 -13.69
C LEU A 54 -6.12 -14.76 -13.67
N GLU A 55 -6.49 -15.84 -12.97
CA GLU A 55 -5.71 -17.08 -12.91
C GLU A 55 -5.57 -17.69 -14.32
N LYS A 56 -6.66 -17.78 -15.07
CA LYS A 56 -6.68 -18.35 -16.41
C LYS A 56 -5.85 -17.53 -17.41
N ARG A 57 -5.93 -16.20 -17.33
CA ARG A 57 -5.30 -15.32 -18.32
C ARG A 57 -3.83 -15.07 -18.03
N PHE A 58 -3.46 -14.85 -16.77
CA PHE A 58 -2.12 -14.39 -16.38
C PHE A 58 -1.33 -15.42 -15.58
N GLY A 59 -1.95 -16.52 -15.15
CA GLY A 59 -1.28 -17.57 -14.40
C GLY A 59 -0.86 -17.15 -13.00
N PHE A 60 -1.53 -16.18 -12.38
CA PHE A 60 -1.23 -15.78 -11.01
C PHE A 60 -1.47 -16.94 -10.04
N THR A 61 -0.45 -17.21 -9.22
CA THR A 61 -0.49 -18.27 -8.20
C THR A 61 -0.59 -17.71 -6.79
N ARG A 62 -0.35 -16.40 -6.61
CA ARG A 62 -0.44 -15.71 -5.32
C ARG A 62 -1.63 -14.77 -5.31
N LEU A 63 -2.46 -14.91 -4.29
CA LEU A 63 -3.60 -14.04 -4.02
C LEU A 63 -3.49 -13.47 -2.61
N ASN A 64 -3.59 -12.16 -2.49
CA ASN A 64 -3.63 -11.46 -1.20
C ASN A 64 -4.99 -10.80 -1.03
N PRO A 65 -5.99 -11.45 -0.40
CA PRO A 65 -7.25 -10.79 -0.10
C PRO A 65 -7.04 -9.73 0.98
N CYS A 66 -7.52 -8.51 0.72
CA CYS A 66 -7.43 -7.40 1.65
C CYS A 66 -8.71 -6.56 1.65
N TRP A 67 -8.94 -5.83 2.72
CA TRP A 67 -9.97 -4.81 2.76
C TRP A 67 -9.40 -3.50 2.21
N GLN A 68 -10.07 -2.93 1.21
CA GLN A 68 -9.80 -1.58 0.77
C GLN A 68 -10.80 -0.61 1.41
N LEU A 69 -10.28 0.41 2.06
CA LEU A 69 -11.06 1.43 2.74
C LEU A 69 -10.80 2.78 2.06
N GLY A 70 -11.86 3.55 1.84
CA GLY A 70 -11.77 4.90 1.29
C GLY A 70 -12.11 5.95 2.33
N TRP A 71 -11.31 7.01 2.43
CA TRP A 71 -11.66 8.20 3.17
C TRP A 71 -12.44 9.14 2.26
N LEU A 72 -13.75 9.33 2.52
CA LEU A 72 -14.66 10.07 1.65
C LEU A 72 -14.92 11.52 2.13
N ARG A 73 -14.26 11.94 3.20
CA ARG A 73 -14.38 13.30 3.72
C ARG A 73 -13.29 14.19 3.15
N THR A 74 -13.56 15.48 3.04
CA THR A 74 -12.60 16.50 2.59
C THR A 74 -11.73 17.05 3.72
N THR A 75 -12.01 16.67 4.96
CA THR A 75 -11.24 17.07 6.15
C THR A 75 -10.60 15.84 6.77
N PRO A 76 -9.32 15.93 7.21
CA PRO A 76 -8.67 14.81 7.87
C PRO A 76 -9.34 14.49 9.21
N PRO A 77 -9.20 13.25 9.70
CA PRO A 77 -9.59 12.92 11.07
C PRO A 77 -8.69 13.66 12.05
N PRO A 78 -9.18 13.94 13.28
CA PRO A 78 -8.32 14.50 14.33
C PRO A 78 -7.18 13.53 14.65
N LEU A 79 -6.00 14.06 14.91
CA LEU A 79 -4.90 13.25 15.43
C LEU A 79 -5.25 12.82 16.88
N PRO A 80 -5.18 11.52 17.18
CA PRO A 80 -5.34 11.07 18.55
C PRO A 80 -4.19 11.56 19.43
N ASP A 81 -4.45 11.75 20.72
CA ASP A 81 -3.43 12.04 21.71
C ASP A 81 -2.62 10.78 22.02
N ALA A 82 -1.67 10.51 21.16
CA ALA A 82 -0.70 9.44 21.33
C ALA A 82 0.69 10.05 21.39
N ALA A 83 1.40 9.82 22.51
CA ALA A 83 2.73 10.36 22.73
C ALA A 83 3.74 9.70 21.75
N ALA A 84 3.86 10.26 20.57
CA ALA A 84 4.81 9.82 19.55
C ALA A 84 5.18 10.97 18.62
N ASP A 85 6.44 11.01 18.23
CA ASP A 85 6.94 11.88 17.18
C ASP A 85 6.81 11.18 15.83
N ILE A 86 6.20 11.84 14.82
CA ILE A 86 6.04 11.25 13.48
C ILE A 86 7.05 11.91 12.54
N ARG A 87 7.83 11.06 11.86
CA ARG A 87 8.81 11.52 10.85
C ARG A 87 8.99 10.49 9.75
N GLN A 88 9.50 10.94 8.61
CA GLN A 88 9.90 10.04 7.53
C GLN A 88 11.01 9.11 8.01
N LEU A 89 10.95 7.87 7.53
CA LEU A 89 12.03 6.90 7.70
C LEU A 89 13.15 7.19 6.70
N ASP A 90 14.37 6.91 7.10
CA ASP A 90 15.55 6.85 6.24
C ASP A 90 16.12 5.42 6.19
N GLN A 91 17.15 5.20 5.38
CA GLN A 91 17.73 3.88 5.16
C GLN A 91 18.28 3.21 6.44
N SER A 92 18.59 3.97 7.48
CA SER A 92 19.04 3.40 8.75
C SER A 92 17.95 2.62 9.49
N HIS A 93 16.66 2.89 9.16
CA HIS A 93 15.49 2.22 9.73
C HIS A 93 15.09 0.94 8.97
N LEU A 94 15.68 0.70 7.78
CA LEU A 94 15.34 -0.48 6.95
C LEU A 94 15.43 -1.81 7.70
N PRO A 95 16.45 -2.08 8.53
CA PRO A 95 16.52 -3.32 9.29
C PRO A 95 15.34 -3.53 10.24
N ASP A 96 14.88 -2.46 10.90
CA ASP A 96 13.73 -2.53 11.81
C ASP A 96 12.42 -2.77 11.06
N VAL A 97 12.27 -2.16 9.88
CA VAL A 97 11.10 -2.39 9.01
C VAL A 97 11.08 -3.84 8.53
N LEU A 98 12.20 -4.38 8.02
CA LEU A 98 12.32 -5.76 7.56
C LEU A 98 12.06 -6.79 8.66
N ALA A 99 12.51 -6.52 9.87
CA ALA A 99 12.27 -7.40 11.01
C ALA A 99 10.79 -7.52 11.39
N ASN A 100 9.96 -6.55 11.00
CA ASN A 100 8.56 -6.45 11.43
C ASN A 100 7.55 -6.52 10.27
N TYR A 101 7.98 -6.47 9.01
CA TYR A 101 7.10 -6.51 7.84
C TYR A 101 7.60 -7.52 6.82
N THR A 102 6.84 -8.60 6.63
CA THR A 102 7.22 -9.77 5.82
C THR A 102 6.40 -9.93 4.53
N LEU A 103 5.53 -8.96 4.22
CA LEU A 103 4.61 -9.07 3.07
C LEU A 103 5.24 -8.63 1.74
N THR A 104 6.42 -8.01 1.79
CA THR A 104 7.16 -7.56 0.60
C THR A 104 8.66 -7.76 0.80
N ASP A 105 9.45 -7.51 -0.24
CA ASP A 105 10.90 -7.69 -0.22
C ASP A 105 11.68 -6.43 0.23
N GLU A 106 12.95 -6.63 0.50
CA GLU A 106 13.87 -5.59 0.96
C GLU A 106 14.05 -4.48 -0.07
N GLU A 107 14.15 -4.84 -1.35
CA GLU A 107 14.39 -3.88 -2.43
C GLU A 107 13.22 -2.88 -2.52
N TYR A 108 11.99 -3.37 -2.45
CA TYR A 108 10.80 -2.52 -2.48
C TYR A 108 10.72 -1.58 -1.26
N LEU A 109 10.99 -2.09 -0.05
CA LEU A 109 10.99 -1.25 1.15
C LEU A 109 12.09 -0.19 1.11
N SER A 110 13.30 -0.57 0.67
CA SER A 110 14.41 0.37 0.49
C SER A 110 14.07 1.46 -0.53
N TRP A 111 13.43 1.10 -1.63
CA TRP A 111 12.99 2.04 -2.66
C TRP A 111 11.93 3.01 -2.12
N LEU A 112 10.94 2.54 -1.37
CA LEU A 112 9.93 3.38 -0.74
C LEU A 112 10.54 4.35 0.28
N ILE A 113 11.48 3.89 1.11
CA ILE A 113 12.19 4.74 2.06
C ILE A 113 12.99 5.82 1.33
N ALA A 114 13.71 5.47 0.26
CA ALA A 114 14.47 6.42 -0.52
C ALA A 114 13.60 7.52 -1.17
N ARG A 115 12.32 7.22 -1.42
CA ARG A 115 11.33 8.17 -1.94
C ARG A 115 10.62 8.98 -0.87
N GLY A 116 10.88 8.70 0.42
CA GLY A 116 10.20 9.34 1.53
C GLY A 116 8.75 8.90 1.71
N GLU A 117 8.40 7.70 1.23
CA GLU A 117 7.04 7.17 1.26
C GLU A 117 6.70 6.41 2.56
N LEU A 118 7.68 6.18 3.46
CA LEU A 118 7.48 5.57 4.76
C LEU A 118 7.64 6.58 5.89
N TYR A 119 6.72 6.51 6.85
CA TYR A 119 6.69 7.33 8.05
C TYR A 119 6.67 6.45 9.29
N GLY A 120 7.44 6.83 10.30
CA GLY A 120 7.51 6.14 11.58
C GLY A 120 6.96 6.98 12.73
N ALA A 121 6.37 6.31 13.72
CA ALA A 121 6.04 6.88 15.02
C ALA A 121 7.13 6.47 16.02
N PHE A 122 7.71 7.46 16.71
CA PHE A 122 8.87 7.28 17.56
C PHE A 122 8.61 7.73 19.00
N ASP A 123 9.26 7.04 19.95
CA ASP A 123 9.48 7.52 21.31
C ASP A 123 10.99 7.80 21.45
N GLY A 124 11.35 9.09 21.45
CA GLY A 124 12.74 9.52 21.32
C GLY A 124 13.38 8.98 20.04
N GLY A 125 14.34 8.06 20.18
CA GLY A 125 15.03 7.41 19.05
C GLY A 125 14.45 6.05 18.65
N THR A 126 13.44 5.53 19.38
CA THR A 126 12.93 4.17 19.20
C THR A 126 11.73 4.16 18.25
N LEU A 127 11.82 3.39 17.16
CA LEU A 127 10.70 3.15 16.26
C LEU A 127 9.65 2.27 16.94
N MET A 128 8.40 2.73 16.99
CA MET A 128 7.29 2.02 17.60
C MET A 128 6.27 1.47 16.60
N ALA A 129 6.12 2.17 15.49
CA ALA A 129 5.18 1.83 14.43
C ALA A 129 5.59 2.52 13.13
N PHE A 130 5.16 2.01 12.00
CA PHE A 130 5.36 2.66 10.71
C PHE A 130 4.15 2.46 9.79
N ILE A 131 4.06 3.30 8.78
CA ILE A 131 3.04 3.33 7.73
C ILE A 131 3.68 3.87 6.46
N GLY A 132 3.13 3.55 5.30
CA GLY A 132 3.64 4.09 4.05
C GLY A 132 2.61 4.18 2.95
N ARG A 133 3.04 4.73 1.82
CA ARG A 133 2.29 4.77 0.57
C ARG A 133 2.92 3.79 -0.41
N HIS A 134 2.09 2.92 -0.97
CA HIS A 134 2.49 2.00 -2.03
C HIS A 134 2.73 2.73 -3.37
N ALA A 135 3.40 2.06 -4.30
CA ALA A 135 3.71 2.60 -5.62
C ALA A 135 2.48 3.06 -6.40
N GLU A 136 1.33 2.40 -6.20
CA GLU A 136 0.05 2.74 -6.82
C GLU A 136 -0.72 3.84 -6.08
N GLY A 137 -0.14 4.41 -5.01
CA GLY A 137 -0.73 5.51 -4.24
C GLY A 137 -1.62 5.11 -3.07
N SER A 138 -1.88 3.81 -2.85
CA SER A 138 -2.65 3.40 -1.66
C SER A 138 -1.83 3.54 -0.38
N VAL A 139 -2.48 3.95 0.70
CA VAL A 139 -1.87 3.96 2.04
C VAL A 139 -1.93 2.56 2.63
N GLY A 140 -0.79 2.03 3.03
CA GLY A 140 -0.62 0.69 3.57
C GLY A 140 0.66 0.54 4.36
N LEU A 141 1.26 -0.65 4.36
CA LEU A 141 2.51 -0.93 5.08
C LEU A 141 2.42 -0.60 6.57
N LEU A 142 1.20 -0.62 7.15
CA LEU A 142 0.98 -0.26 8.54
C LEU A 142 1.37 -1.41 9.46
N GLU A 143 2.35 -1.18 10.30
CA GLU A 143 2.73 -2.11 11.37
C GLU A 143 2.95 -1.37 12.68
N VAL A 144 2.43 -1.93 13.76
CA VAL A 144 2.75 -1.49 15.14
C VAL A 144 3.55 -2.59 15.81
N LEU A 145 4.78 -2.27 16.19
CA LEU A 145 5.69 -3.22 16.80
C LEU A 145 5.08 -3.80 18.09
N PRO A 146 5.23 -5.12 18.35
CA PRO A 146 4.49 -5.81 19.41
C PRO A 146 4.50 -5.12 20.78
N PRO A 147 5.61 -4.57 21.30
CA PRO A 147 5.63 -3.92 22.61
C PRO A 147 4.80 -2.63 22.71
N TYR A 148 4.44 -2.04 21.56
CA TYR A 148 3.79 -0.73 21.47
C TYR A 148 2.33 -0.80 21.02
N ARG A 149 1.80 -2.01 20.80
CA ARG A 149 0.41 -2.24 20.39
C ARG A 149 -0.58 -1.73 21.46
N ARG A 150 -1.81 -1.43 21.01
CA ARG A 150 -2.93 -0.94 21.86
C ARG A 150 -2.70 0.42 22.52
N ARG A 151 -1.81 1.25 21.95
CA ARG A 151 -1.51 2.62 22.41
C ARG A 151 -2.01 3.70 21.44
N GLY A 152 -2.88 3.36 20.48
CA GLY A 152 -3.43 4.32 19.51
C GLY A 152 -2.51 4.64 18.31
N LEU A 153 -1.30 4.07 18.22
CA LEU A 153 -0.31 4.39 17.20
C LEU A 153 -0.79 4.12 15.76
N ALA A 154 -1.53 3.02 15.54
CA ALA A 154 -2.09 2.75 14.21
C ALA A 154 -3.07 3.84 13.78
N THR A 155 -3.96 4.27 14.67
CA THR A 155 -4.91 5.36 14.41
C THR A 155 -4.18 6.68 14.18
N LEU A 156 -3.14 6.96 14.97
CA LEU A 156 -2.31 8.14 14.83
C LEU A 156 -1.69 8.21 13.43
N LEU A 157 -1.01 7.14 13.01
CA LEU A 157 -0.34 7.08 11.71
C LEU A 157 -1.33 7.13 10.55
N GLN A 158 -2.46 6.43 10.64
CA GLN A 158 -3.51 6.53 9.61
C GLN A 158 -4.10 7.94 9.51
N SER A 159 -4.39 8.58 10.64
CA SER A 159 -4.89 9.96 10.65
C SER A 159 -3.89 10.93 10.07
N TYR A 160 -2.61 10.76 10.39
CA TYR A 160 -1.52 11.56 9.85
C TYR A 160 -1.42 11.42 8.31
N MET A 161 -1.42 10.17 7.80
CA MET A 161 -1.34 9.92 6.36
C MET A 161 -2.56 10.48 5.62
N ILE A 162 -3.78 10.32 6.16
CA ILE A 162 -4.97 10.93 5.56
C ILE A 162 -4.82 12.46 5.49
N GLY A 163 -4.29 13.09 6.55
CA GLY A 163 -4.02 14.52 6.56
C GLY A 163 -3.01 14.93 5.50
N LEU A 164 -1.95 14.15 5.34
CA LEU A 164 -0.92 14.36 4.33
C LEU A 164 -1.49 14.27 2.92
N GLU A 165 -2.24 13.21 2.62
CA GLU A 165 -2.87 13.00 1.30
C GLU A 165 -3.89 14.09 0.94
N LEU A 166 -4.61 14.61 1.91
CA LEU A 166 -5.59 15.70 1.68
C LEU A 166 -4.95 17.09 1.55
N SER A 167 -3.65 17.22 1.82
CA SER A 167 -2.91 18.48 1.69
C SER A 167 -2.32 18.71 0.29
N HIS A 168 -2.39 17.71 -0.56
CA HIS A 168 -1.97 17.75 -1.97
C HIS A 168 -3.17 17.81 -2.91
#